data_c7329376b8052a297c015039a34d66b1
#
_entry.id   c7329376b8052a297c015039a34d66b1
#
_cell.length_a   1.000
_cell.length_b   1.000
_cell.length_c   1.000
_cell.angle_alpha   90.00
_cell.angle_beta   90.00
_cell.angle_gamma   90.00
#
_symmetry.space_group_name_H-M   'P 1'
#
loop_
_entity.id
_entity.type
_entity.pdbx_description
1 polymer ?
#
loop_
_entity_poly.entity_id
_entity_poly.type
_entity_poly.pdbx_seq_one_letter_code
_entity_poly.pdbx_strand_id
1 'polypeptide(L)'
;MGTTPSPHILLILSSLADESRHGYAIKKDVADRTGGDVRLGATTLYRLLGQLEDEGLIEEAATRPSKALDDERRRYYAITAAGRRALATELRRLERVLVAARAGTARGR
;
A
#
# COMPACT_ATOMS: atom_id res chain seq x y z
N MET A 1 -14.15 0.64 -15.55
CA MET A 1 -14.08 1.79 -14.80
C MET A 1 -13.33 1.58 -13.49
N GLY A 2 -12.30 2.27 -13.32
CA GLY A 2 -11.51 2.10 -12.13
C GLY A 2 -12.16 2.74 -10.92
N THR A 3 -11.99 2.10 -9.77
CA THR A 3 -12.41 2.66 -8.52
C THR A 3 -11.22 3.33 -7.88
N THR A 4 -11.44 4.46 -7.26
CA THR A 4 -10.38 5.10 -6.49
C THR A 4 -9.99 4.16 -5.35
N PRO A 5 -8.71 3.86 -5.17
CA PRO A 5 -8.29 3.02 -4.06
C PRO A 5 -8.67 3.65 -2.72
N SER A 6 -9.07 2.82 -1.78
CA SER A 6 -9.30 3.30 -0.43
C SER A 6 -7.96 3.73 0.16
N PRO A 7 -7.98 4.54 1.23
CA PRO A 7 -6.72 4.92 1.88
C PRO A 7 -5.91 3.71 2.33
N HIS A 8 -6.55 2.65 2.78
CA HIS A 8 -5.83 1.45 3.22
C HIS A 8 -5.14 0.76 2.05
N ILE A 9 -5.82 0.67 0.90
CA ILE A 9 -5.22 0.08 -0.29
C ILE A 9 -4.03 0.90 -0.75
N LEU A 10 -4.17 2.23 -0.75
CA LEU A 10 -3.08 3.11 -1.11
C LEU A 10 -1.86 2.89 -0.22
N LEU A 11 -2.09 2.76 1.08
CA LEU A 11 -1.00 2.55 2.03
C LEU A 11 -0.32 1.21 1.82
N ILE A 12 -1.07 0.16 1.50
CA ILE A 12 -0.49 -1.14 1.23
C ILE A 12 0.35 -1.10 -0.04
N LEU A 13 -0.16 -0.49 -1.11
CA LEU A 13 0.61 -0.37 -2.34
C LEU A 13 1.87 0.44 -2.12
N SER A 14 1.78 1.52 -1.36
CA SER A 14 2.92 2.34 -1.02
C SER A 14 3.97 1.54 -0.25
N SER A 15 3.52 0.70 0.68
CA SER A 15 4.40 -0.14 1.47
C SER A 15 5.19 -1.11 0.60
N LEU A 16 4.57 -1.59 -0.48
CA LEU A 16 5.21 -2.56 -1.36
C LEU A 16 5.99 -1.91 -2.50
N ALA A 17 5.94 -0.59 -2.63
CA ALA A 17 6.59 0.09 -3.75
C ALA A 17 8.10 -0.04 -3.73
N ASP A 18 8.70 -0.09 -2.54
CA ASP A 18 10.16 -0.15 -2.44
C ASP A 18 10.70 -1.56 -2.22
N GLU A 19 9.89 -2.47 -1.70
CA GLU A 19 10.36 -3.86 -1.60
C GLU A 19 9.19 -4.79 -1.31
N SER A 20 9.36 -6.06 -1.61
CA SER A 20 8.35 -7.05 -1.28
C SER A 20 8.37 -7.29 0.23
N ARG A 21 7.21 -7.61 0.80
CA ARG A 21 7.05 -7.80 2.24
C ARG A 21 6.03 -8.89 2.52
N HIS A 22 6.17 -9.54 3.67
CA HIS A 22 5.11 -10.42 4.13
C HIS A 22 4.07 -9.59 4.91
N GLY A 23 2.94 -10.22 5.22
CA GLY A 23 1.81 -9.49 5.80
C GLY A 23 2.14 -8.72 7.06
N TYR A 24 2.86 -9.35 7.98
CA TYR A 24 3.21 -8.66 9.23
C TYR A 24 4.07 -7.42 8.96
N ALA A 25 5.02 -7.53 8.03
CA ALA A 25 5.88 -6.40 7.70
C ALA A 25 5.09 -5.27 7.02
N ILE A 26 4.08 -5.61 6.20
CA ILE A 26 3.21 -4.59 5.62
C ILE A 26 2.47 -3.86 6.72
N LYS A 27 1.90 -4.61 7.66
CA LYS A 27 1.16 -4.03 8.77
C LYS A 27 2.02 -3.07 9.57
N LYS A 28 3.24 -3.50 9.89
CA LYS A 28 4.17 -2.69 10.66
C LYS A 28 4.57 -1.44 9.88
N ASP A 29 4.87 -1.61 8.60
CA ASP A 29 5.31 -0.50 7.77
C ASP A 29 4.22 0.56 7.61
N VAL A 30 2.96 0.13 7.41
CA VAL A 30 1.85 1.06 7.31
C VAL A 30 1.69 1.84 8.61
N ALA A 31 1.81 1.18 9.75
CA ALA A 31 1.75 1.88 11.03
C ALA A 31 2.87 2.90 11.15
N ASP A 32 4.09 2.51 10.77
CA ASP A 32 5.23 3.41 10.86
C ASP A 32 5.08 4.62 9.94
N ARG A 33 4.63 4.40 8.71
CA ARG A 33 4.47 5.49 7.75
C ARG A 33 3.40 6.49 8.15
N THR A 34 2.43 6.05 8.95
CA THR A 34 1.34 6.93 9.37
C THR A 34 1.51 7.42 10.80
N GLY A 35 2.68 7.20 11.39
CA GLY A 35 2.91 7.62 12.77
C GLY A 35 2.00 6.92 13.77
N GLY A 36 1.56 5.72 13.43
CA GLY A 36 0.67 4.96 14.28
C GLY A 36 -0.81 5.21 14.05
N ASP A 37 -1.15 6.14 13.15
CA ASP A 37 -2.55 6.47 12.90
C ASP A 37 -3.32 5.32 12.27
N VAL A 38 -2.66 4.54 11.41
CA VAL A 38 -3.34 3.44 10.72
C VAL A 38 -2.72 2.13 11.18
N ARG A 39 -3.54 1.32 11.85
CA ARG A 39 -3.11 0.00 12.32
C ARG A 39 -4.08 -1.02 11.77
N LEU A 40 -3.59 -1.79 10.80
CA LEU A 40 -4.43 -2.77 10.13
C LEU A 40 -4.55 -4.02 10.99
N GLY A 41 -5.77 -4.47 11.21
CA GLY A 41 -5.99 -5.76 11.85
C GLY A 41 -5.71 -6.87 10.85
N ALA A 42 -5.44 -8.07 11.34
CA ALA A 42 -5.08 -9.19 10.47
C ALA A 42 -6.19 -9.51 9.48
N THR A 43 -7.43 -9.54 9.93
CA THR A 43 -8.56 -9.87 9.07
C THR A 43 -8.69 -8.85 7.94
N THR A 44 -8.63 -7.57 8.26
CA THR A 44 -8.72 -6.52 7.26
C THR A 44 -7.56 -6.58 6.29
N LEU A 45 -6.34 -6.76 6.82
CA LEU A 45 -5.15 -6.83 5.99
C LEU A 45 -5.26 -7.95 4.96
N TYR A 46 -5.56 -9.16 5.41
CA TYR A 46 -5.58 -10.28 4.48
C TYR A 46 -6.74 -10.24 3.51
N ARG A 47 -7.86 -9.62 3.90
CA ARG A 47 -8.96 -9.39 2.97
C ARG A 47 -8.52 -8.44 1.87
N LEU A 48 -7.83 -7.36 2.24
CA LEU A 48 -7.36 -6.39 1.25
C LEU A 48 -6.27 -6.97 0.37
N LEU A 49 -5.37 -7.77 0.92
CA LEU A 49 -4.34 -8.42 0.11
C LEU A 49 -4.98 -9.36 -0.92
N GLY A 50 -5.99 -10.11 -0.52
CA GLY A 50 -6.71 -10.97 -1.47
C GLY A 50 -7.37 -10.17 -2.58
N GLN A 51 -8.00 -9.06 -2.22
CA GLN A 51 -8.62 -8.19 -3.21
C GLN A 51 -7.59 -7.65 -4.20
N LEU A 52 -6.45 -7.21 -3.68
CA LEU A 52 -5.40 -6.67 -4.55
C LEU A 52 -4.80 -7.71 -5.46
N GLU A 53 -4.66 -8.96 -4.97
CA GLU A 53 -4.20 -10.04 -5.82
C GLU A 53 -5.21 -10.32 -6.94
N ASP A 54 -6.49 -10.35 -6.59
CA ASP A 54 -7.55 -10.61 -7.57
C ASP A 54 -7.57 -9.52 -8.65
N GLU A 55 -7.25 -8.30 -8.28
CA GLU A 55 -7.24 -7.18 -9.22
C GLU A 55 -5.92 -7.07 -9.98
N GLY A 56 -4.96 -7.93 -9.68
CA GLY A 56 -3.69 -7.93 -10.38
C GLY A 56 -2.74 -6.81 -9.99
N LEU A 57 -2.99 -6.16 -8.85
CA LEU A 57 -2.16 -5.04 -8.42
C LEU A 57 -0.97 -5.49 -7.56
N ILE A 58 -1.08 -6.66 -6.96
CA ILE A 58 0.03 -7.29 -6.26
C ILE A 58 0.06 -8.77 -6.62
N GLU A 59 1.16 -9.41 -6.33
CA GLU A 59 1.33 -10.84 -6.58
C GLU A 59 2.23 -11.41 -5.51
N GLU A 60 2.23 -12.72 -5.39
CA GLU A 60 3.13 -13.37 -4.47
C GLU A 60 4.55 -13.23 -5.01
N ALA A 61 5.47 -12.79 -4.17
CA ALA A 61 6.83 -12.52 -4.61
C ALA A 61 7.58 -13.81 -4.88
N ALA A 62 8.37 -13.82 -5.97
CA ALA A 62 9.15 -14.99 -6.35
C ALA A 62 10.34 -15.18 -5.43
N THR A 63 10.91 -14.08 -4.91
CA THR A 63 12.06 -14.14 -4.03
C THR A 63 11.78 -13.40 -2.74
N ARG A 64 12.43 -13.84 -1.69
CA ARG A 64 12.27 -13.23 -0.38
C ARG A 64 13.44 -12.30 -0.09
N PRO A 65 13.19 -11.20 0.63
CA PRO A 65 14.27 -10.26 0.94
C PRO A 65 15.35 -10.86 1.83
N SER A 66 14.97 -11.79 2.70
CA SER A 66 15.94 -12.41 3.62
C SER A 66 15.56 -13.85 3.82
N LYS A 67 16.53 -14.73 3.67
CA LYS A 67 16.31 -16.13 3.92
C LYS A 67 16.57 -16.53 5.36
N ALA A 68 17.48 -15.83 5.99
CA ALA A 68 17.97 -16.28 7.29
C ALA A 68 16.89 -16.29 8.36
N LEU A 69 15.99 -15.32 8.31
CA LEU A 69 14.95 -15.17 9.30
C LEU A 69 13.60 -15.59 8.81
N ASP A 70 13.54 -16.17 7.63
CA ASP A 70 12.28 -16.52 7.02
C ASP A 70 11.63 -17.71 7.66
N ASP A 71 10.34 -17.61 7.79
CA ASP A 71 9.47 -18.74 7.97
C ASP A 71 9.00 -19.13 6.58
N GLU A 72 9.28 -20.34 6.17
CA GLU A 72 8.91 -20.79 4.82
C GLU A 72 7.41 -20.73 4.58
N ARG A 73 6.62 -20.67 5.63
CA ARG A 73 5.17 -20.58 5.49
C ARG A 73 4.68 -19.16 5.28
N ARG A 74 5.56 -18.17 5.45
CA ARG A 74 5.17 -16.77 5.23
C ARG A 74 5.11 -16.48 3.76
N ARG A 75 4.04 -15.86 3.37
CA ARG A 75 3.89 -15.42 1.99
C ARG A 75 4.39 -13.99 1.87
N TYR A 76 5.19 -13.75 0.86
CA TYR A 76 5.67 -12.40 0.54
C TYR A 76 4.91 -11.89 -0.66
N TYR A 77 4.66 -10.60 -0.68
CA TYR A 77 3.89 -9.93 -1.72
C TYR A 77 4.74 -8.88 -2.38
N ALA A 78 4.53 -8.68 -3.67
CA ALA A 78 5.23 -7.67 -4.45
C ALA A 78 4.20 -6.88 -5.24
N ILE A 79 4.48 -5.60 -5.46
CA ILE A 79 3.62 -4.78 -6.30
C ILE A 79 3.89 -5.13 -7.76
N THR A 80 2.84 -5.19 -8.58
CA THR A 80 2.98 -5.47 -10.00
C THR A 80 3.15 -4.17 -10.78
N ALA A 81 3.44 -4.27 -12.08
CA ALA A 81 3.47 -3.07 -12.92
C ALA A 81 2.13 -2.35 -12.91
N ALA A 82 1.02 -3.12 -12.94
CA ALA A 82 -0.31 -2.51 -12.86
C ALA A 82 -0.49 -1.81 -11.50
N GLY A 83 0.01 -2.43 -10.42
CA GLY A 83 -0.06 -1.81 -9.11
C GLY A 83 0.71 -0.51 -9.05
N ARG A 84 1.90 -0.48 -9.66
CA ARG A 84 2.69 0.75 -9.69
C ARG A 84 2.01 1.86 -10.45
N ARG A 85 1.34 1.51 -11.56
CA ARG A 85 0.59 2.51 -12.33
C ARG A 85 -0.58 3.05 -11.54
N ALA A 86 -1.30 2.17 -10.86
CA ALA A 86 -2.43 2.59 -10.02
C ALA A 86 -1.97 3.51 -8.90
N LEU A 87 -0.86 3.15 -8.26
CA LEU A 87 -0.29 3.96 -7.18
C LEU A 87 0.12 5.34 -7.70
N ALA A 88 0.85 5.37 -8.82
CA ALA A 88 1.32 6.63 -9.38
C ALA A 88 0.15 7.55 -9.76
N THR A 89 -0.89 6.99 -10.36
CA THR A 89 -2.07 7.78 -10.73
C THR A 89 -2.72 8.39 -9.50
N GLU A 90 -2.87 7.60 -8.46
CA GLU A 90 -3.50 8.08 -7.24
C GLU A 90 -2.65 9.12 -6.53
N LEU A 91 -1.33 8.93 -6.51
CA LEU A 91 -0.45 9.91 -5.89
C LEU A 91 -0.51 11.25 -6.60
N ARG A 92 -0.57 11.24 -7.94
CA ARG A 92 -0.70 12.49 -8.68
C ARG A 92 -2.02 13.20 -8.36
N ARG A 93 -3.10 12.43 -8.23
CA ARG A 93 -4.39 13.01 -7.87
C ARG A 93 -4.33 13.61 -6.49
N LEU A 94 -3.73 12.91 -5.54
CA LEU A 94 -3.62 13.40 -4.17
C LEU A 94 -2.75 14.64 -4.08
N GLU A 95 -1.70 14.71 -4.88
CA GLU A 95 -0.87 15.92 -4.91
C GLU A 95 -1.66 17.12 -5.35
N ARG A 96 -2.50 16.96 -6.37
CA ARG A 96 -3.34 18.09 -6.81
C ARG A 96 -4.33 18.49 -5.73
N VAL A 97 -4.92 17.54 -5.05
CA VAL A 97 -5.83 17.83 -3.95
C VAL A 97 -5.10 18.57 -2.83
N LEU A 98 -3.89 18.09 -2.50
CA LEU A 98 -3.11 18.69 -1.44
C LEU A 98 -2.76 20.14 -1.74
N VAL A 99 -2.31 20.40 -2.97
CA VAL A 99 -1.96 21.77 -3.38
C VAL A 99 -3.19 22.67 -3.32
N ALA A 100 -4.32 22.19 -3.85
CA ALA A 100 -5.55 22.99 -3.86
C ALA A 100 -6.03 23.25 -2.44
N ALA A 101 -5.96 22.26 -1.58
CA ALA A 101 -6.42 22.41 -0.20
C ALA A 101 -5.56 23.40 0.57
N ARG A 102 -4.25 23.33 0.37
CA ARG A 102 -3.34 24.27 1.04
C ARG A 102 -3.56 25.69 0.55
N ALA A 103 -3.75 25.87 -0.75
CA ALA A 103 -4.02 27.19 -1.31
C ALA A 103 -5.33 27.74 -0.77
N GLY A 104 -6.37 26.90 -0.70
CA GLY A 104 -7.65 27.31 -0.16
C GLY A 104 -7.57 27.70 1.30
N THR A 105 -6.84 26.91 2.08
CA THR A 105 -6.63 27.20 3.49
C THR A 105 -5.90 28.53 3.68
N ALA A 106 -4.85 28.74 2.89
CA ALA A 106 -4.07 29.96 3.00
C ALA A 106 -4.89 31.20 2.66
N ARG A 107 -5.77 31.09 1.64
CA ARG A 107 -6.61 32.23 1.26
C ARG A 107 -7.79 32.42 2.20
N GLY A 108 -8.28 31.35 2.74
CA GLY A 108 -9.53 31.36 3.45
C GLY A 108 -9.50 31.97 4.81
N ARG A 109 -8.42 32.28 5.27
CA ARG A 109 -8.54 32.86 6.50
C ARG A 109 -7.71 33.21 7.15
#